data_7988155ad78eb7a910c2a7d4ea5abf87
#
_entry.id   7988155ad78eb7a910c2a7d4ea5abf87
#
_cell.length_a   1.000
_cell.length_b   1.000
_cell.length_c   1.000
_cell.angle_alpha   90.00
_cell.angle_beta   90.00
_cell.angle_gamma   90.00
#
_symmetry.space_group_name_H-M   'P 1'
#
loop_
_entity.id
_entity.type
_entity.pdbx_description
1 polymer ?
#
loop_
_entity_poly.entity_id
_entity_poly.type
_entity_poly.pdbx_seq_one_letter_code
_entity_poly.pdbx_strand_id
1 'polypeptide(L)'
;SSAASDVYKRQIQFIAGKDSTQEEFFHTFNNLYENHHQIVLTADRPPNEMLRLEDRLKTRFEWGLIADIQPPDFETRMAIIKNKSVSLGFDLPNDVCTFIAENVTSNVRLLEGTVKKIRAYHDLDNMELTVPNVSRAIKDMYNKEKAENLPTPSLIIGEVSRFYNCLLYTSDAA
;
A
#
# COMPACT_ATOMS: atom_id res chain seq x y z
N SER A 1 3.63 32.00 -20.40
CA SER A 1 3.32 30.60 -20.07
C SER A 1 3.85 30.34 -18.66
N SER A 2 3.01 30.66 -17.67
CA SER A 2 3.29 30.33 -16.24
C SER A 2 3.10 28.83 -16.09
N ALA A 3 4.19 28.08 -15.98
CA ALA A 3 4.13 26.71 -15.50
C ALA A 3 3.73 26.81 -14.03
N ALA A 4 2.49 26.44 -13.71
CA ALA A 4 2.06 26.25 -12.34
C ALA A 4 2.98 25.19 -11.72
N SER A 5 3.75 25.57 -10.71
CA SER A 5 4.61 24.66 -9.98
C SER A 5 3.71 23.84 -9.04
N ASP A 6 3.25 22.68 -9.52
CA ASP A 6 2.50 21.75 -8.69
C ASP A 6 3.44 21.10 -7.67
N VAL A 7 3.16 21.27 -6.38
CA VAL A 7 3.91 20.61 -5.31
C VAL A 7 3.19 19.33 -4.91
N TYR A 8 3.80 18.20 -5.21
CA TYR A 8 3.32 16.89 -4.81
C TYR A 8 4.04 16.42 -3.56
N LYS A 9 3.31 16.22 -2.47
CA LYS A 9 3.85 15.59 -1.27
C LYS A 9 3.17 14.24 -1.07
N ARG A 10 3.92 13.17 -1.30
CA ARG A 10 3.44 11.81 -1.04
C ARG A 10 3.58 11.48 0.44
N GLN A 11 2.50 10.99 1.03
CA GLN A 11 2.47 10.41 2.37
C GLN A 11 2.82 11.42 3.47
N ILE A 12 1.91 12.37 3.70
CA ILE A 12 2.07 13.45 4.67
C ILE A 12 2.29 12.96 6.12
N GLN A 13 1.88 11.73 6.44
CA GLN A 13 2.10 11.14 7.76
C GLN A 13 3.57 11.03 8.16
N PHE A 14 4.53 11.09 7.23
CA PHE A 14 5.96 11.06 7.55
C PHE A 14 6.48 12.32 8.25
N ILE A 15 5.74 13.42 8.23
CA ILE A 15 6.08 14.61 9.00
C ILE A 15 5.53 14.55 10.43
N ALA A 16 4.58 13.68 10.71
CA ALA A 16 3.97 13.53 12.03
C ALA A 16 5.04 13.18 13.09
N GLY A 17 5.08 13.94 14.18
CA GLY A 17 6.07 13.80 15.25
C GLY A 17 7.45 14.39 14.94
N LYS A 18 7.57 15.23 13.90
CA LYS A 18 8.79 15.98 13.56
C LYS A 18 8.49 17.47 13.61
N ASP A 19 8.54 18.07 14.78
CA ASP A 19 8.05 19.43 15.03
C ASP A 19 8.67 20.47 14.10
N SER A 20 9.99 20.49 13.95
CA SER A 20 10.66 21.41 13.03
C SER A 20 10.23 21.22 11.56
N THR A 21 10.00 19.99 11.14
CA THR A 21 9.54 19.71 9.77
C THR A 21 8.08 20.12 9.59
N GLN A 22 7.24 19.98 10.61
CA GLN A 22 5.85 20.42 10.57
C GLN A 22 5.78 21.96 10.50
N GLU A 23 6.64 22.66 11.22
CA GLU A 23 6.72 24.12 11.18
C GLU A 23 7.11 24.63 9.77
N GLU A 24 8.18 24.11 9.20
CA GLU A 24 8.60 24.45 7.83
C GLU A 24 7.52 24.11 6.78
N PHE A 25 6.86 22.98 6.96
CA PHE A 25 5.77 22.57 6.08
C PHE A 25 4.59 23.54 6.21
N PHE A 26 4.25 23.97 7.41
CA PHE A 26 3.18 24.93 7.66
C PHE A 26 3.44 26.27 6.96
N HIS A 27 4.65 26.79 7.03
CA HIS A 27 5.03 28.01 6.32
C HIS A 27 4.97 27.85 4.80
N THR A 28 5.46 26.71 4.29
CA THR A 28 5.40 26.39 2.86
C THR A 28 3.95 26.29 2.38
N PHE A 29 3.10 25.60 3.15
CA PHE A 29 1.67 25.46 2.86
C PHE A 29 0.98 26.81 2.77
N ASN A 30 1.18 27.68 3.78
CA ASN A 30 0.59 29.02 3.79
C ASN A 30 1.04 29.86 2.60
N ASN A 31 2.32 29.86 2.29
CA ASN A 31 2.86 30.58 1.15
C ASN A 31 2.22 30.13 -0.18
N LEU A 32 2.12 28.84 -0.38
CA LEU A 32 1.45 28.27 -1.57
C LEU A 32 -0.03 28.62 -1.62
N TYR A 33 -0.72 28.51 -0.49
CA TYR A 33 -2.14 28.80 -0.36
C TYR A 33 -2.45 30.28 -0.65
N GLU A 34 -1.70 31.21 -0.07
CA GLU A 34 -1.85 32.65 -0.25
C GLU A 34 -1.57 33.08 -1.71
N ASN A 35 -0.66 32.39 -2.38
CA ASN A 35 -0.36 32.62 -3.79
C ASN A 35 -1.29 31.83 -4.74
N HIS A 36 -2.38 31.24 -4.23
CA HIS A 36 -3.36 30.49 -5.00
C HIS A 36 -2.80 29.31 -5.82
N HIS A 37 -1.73 28.67 -5.31
CA HIS A 37 -1.20 27.48 -5.92
C HIS A 37 -2.03 26.23 -5.52
N GLN A 38 -2.17 25.31 -6.45
CA GLN A 38 -2.80 24.02 -6.17
C GLN A 38 -1.89 23.17 -5.29
N ILE A 39 -2.43 22.69 -4.15
CA ILE A 39 -1.73 21.79 -3.25
C ILE A 39 -2.45 20.43 -3.27
N VAL A 40 -1.70 19.35 -3.51
CA VAL A 40 -2.20 17.97 -3.46
C VAL A 40 -1.41 17.19 -2.44
N LEU A 41 -2.09 16.66 -1.44
CA LEU A 41 -1.50 15.84 -0.37
C LEU A 41 -2.10 14.45 -0.42
N THR A 42 -1.30 13.45 -0.10
CA THR A 42 -1.79 12.08 0.05
C THR A 42 -1.39 11.53 1.42
N ALA A 43 -2.26 10.73 2.00
CA ALA A 43 -2.08 10.11 3.30
C ALA A 43 -2.66 8.70 3.32
N ASP A 44 -2.25 7.90 4.30
CA ASP A 44 -2.81 6.56 4.54
C ASP A 44 -4.04 6.59 5.47
N ARG A 45 -4.33 7.75 6.06
CA ARG A 45 -5.44 7.97 6.99
C ARG A 45 -5.86 9.44 6.98
N PRO A 46 -7.09 9.77 7.39
CA PRO A 46 -7.57 11.14 7.47
C PRO A 46 -6.79 11.97 8.51
N PRO A 47 -6.74 13.31 8.36
CA PRO A 47 -5.95 14.19 9.23
C PRO A 47 -6.25 14.07 10.73
N ASN A 48 -7.52 13.86 11.09
CA ASN A 48 -7.99 13.71 12.47
C ASN A 48 -7.45 12.44 13.16
N GLU A 49 -7.10 11.41 12.41
CA GLU A 49 -6.52 10.16 12.93
C GLU A 49 -5.00 10.21 13.05
N MET A 50 -4.36 11.29 12.62
CA MET A 50 -2.91 11.47 12.73
C MET A 50 -2.53 12.00 14.12
N LEU A 51 -2.22 11.10 15.06
CA LEU A 51 -1.98 11.41 16.48
C LEU A 51 -0.85 12.41 16.76
N ARG A 52 0.16 12.52 15.90
CA ARG A 52 1.35 13.36 16.08
C ARG A 52 1.42 14.49 15.04
N LEU A 53 0.30 14.82 14.42
CA LEU A 53 0.20 15.97 13.54
C LEU A 53 -0.34 17.15 14.36
N GLU A 54 0.28 18.33 14.20
CA GLU A 54 -0.16 19.54 14.87
C GLU A 54 -1.56 19.96 14.43
N ASP A 55 -2.39 20.42 15.38
CA ASP A 55 -3.78 20.76 15.13
C ASP A 55 -3.94 21.88 14.08
N ARG A 56 -2.98 22.82 14.03
CA ARG A 56 -2.97 23.86 12.99
C ARG A 56 -2.83 23.30 11.57
N LEU A 57 -2.09 22.19 11.39
CA LEU A 57 -1.97 21.49 10.10
C LEU A 57 -3.23 20.68 9.79
N LYS A 58 -3.80 19.97 10.79
CA LYS A 58 -5.06 19.25 10.65
C LYS A 58 -6.17 20.17 10.12
N THR A 59 -6.34 21.32 10.78
CA THR A 59 -7.34 22.33 10.39
C THR A 59 -7.12 22.79 8.95
N ARG A 60 -5.87 23.03 8.53
CA ARG A 60 -5.56 23.46 7.15
C ARG A 60 -5.88 22.38 6.13
N PHE A 61 -5.62 21.12 6.44
CA PHE A 61 -5.93 20.00 5.54
C PHE A 61 -7.44 19.77 5.41
N GLU A 62 -8.19 20.02 6.47
CA GLU A 62 -9.66 19.91 6.47
C GLU A 62 -10.36 21.06 5.71
N TRP A 63 -9.68 22.18 5.47
CA TRP A 63 -10.25 23.27 4.65
C TRP A 63 -10.33 22.91 3.16
N GLY A 64 -9.57 21.91 2.70
CA GLY A 64 -9.56 21.44 1.33
C GLY A 64 -10.61 20.35 1.05
N LEU A 65 -10.59 19.85 -0.18
CA LEU A 65 -11.36 18.68 -0.56
C LEU A 65 -10.64 17.42 -0.05
N ILE A 66 -11.25 16.70 0.87
CA ILE A 66 -10.79 15.38 1.29
C ILE A 66 -11.51 14.33 0.43
N ALA A 67 -10.74 13.59 -0.35
CA ALA A 67 -11.23 12.48 -1.16
C ALA A 67 -10.70 11.16 -0.61
N ASP A 68 -11.60 10.27 -0.23
CA ASP A 68 -11.27 8.93 0.23
C ASP A 68 -11.17 7.97 -0.96
N ILE A 69 -10.06 7.24 -1.05
CA ILE A 69 -9.82 6.25 -2.11
C ILE A 69 -10.13 4.87 -1.54
N GLN A 70 -11.30 4.35 -1.90
CA GLN A 70 -11.75 3.02 -1.49
C GLN A 70 -11.04 1.90 -2.26
N PRO A 71 -10.99 0.68 -1.68
CA PRO A 71 -10.54 -0.50 -2.42
C PRO A 71 -11.35 -0.66 -3.72
N PRO A 72 -10.69 -1.09 -4.82
CA PRO A 72 -11.36 -1.22 -6.11
C PRO A 72 -12.43 -2.32 -6.09
N ASP A 73 -13.55 -2.06 -6.74
CA ASP A 73 -14.57 -3.07 -7.03
C ASP A 73 -14.08 -4.10 -8.06
N PHE A 74 -14.90 -5.10 -8.35
CA PHE A 74 -14.54 -6.17 -9.29
C PHE A 74 -14.21 -5.64 -10.69
N GLU A 75 -15.01 -4.73 -11.22
CA GLU A 75 -14.83 -4.17 -12.57
C GLU A 75 -13.54 -3.35 -12.66
N THR A 76 -13.28 -2.53 -11.65
CA THR A 76 -12.05 -1.76 -11.53
C THR A 76 -10.83 -2.67 -11.42
N ARG A 77 -10.90 -3.78 -10.65
CA ARG A 77 -9.82 -4.78 -10.59
C ARG A 77 -9.56 -5.42 -11.94
N MET A 78 -10.62 -5.78 -12.68
CA MET A 78 -10.50 -6.30 -14.05
C MET A 78 -9.79 -5.31 -14.97
N ALA A 79 -10.15 -4.03 -14.90
CA ALA A 79 -9.51 -2.98 -15.69
C ALA A 79 -8.02 -2.81 -15.31
N ILE A 80 -7.69 -2.84 -14.03
CA ILE A 80 -6.30 -2.76 -13.53
C ILE A 80 -5.47 -3.95 -14.06
N ILE A 81 -5.99 -5.18 -13.99
CA ILE A 81 -5.32 -6.37 -14.48
C ILE A 81 -5.04 -6.26 -15.97
N LYS A 82 -6.05 -5.88 -16.76
CA LYS A 82 -5.90 -5.72 -18.22
C LYS A 82 -4.90 -4.64 -18.59
N ASN A 83 -5.02 -3.46 -17.99
CA ASN A 83 -4.09 -2.36 -18.23
C ASN A 83 -2.66 -2.75 -17.85
N LYS A 84 -2.50 -3.50 -16.75
CA LYS A 84 -1.18 -3.96 -16.31
C LYS A 84 -0.60 -5.00 -17.25
N SER A 85 -1.38 -5.97 -17.72
CA SER A 85 -0.91 -6.98 -18.68
C SER A 85 -0.47 -6.34 -19.99
N VAL A 86 -1.26 -5.42 -20.54
CA VAL A 86 -0.91 -4.65 -21.74
C VAL A 86 0.37 -3.84 -21.53
N SER A 87 0.52 -3.15 -20.40
CA SER A 87 1.73 -2.36 -20.08
C SER A 87 2.99 -3.22 -19.98
N LEU A 88 2.83 -4.50 -19.64
CA LEU A 88 3.90 -5.50 -19.57
C LEU A 88 4.10 -6.23 -20.91
N GLY A 89 3.32 -5.93 -21.94
CA GLY A 89 3.45 -6.46 -23.30
C GLY A 89 2.97 -7.92 -23.45
N PHE A 90 1.98 -8.36 -22.65
CA PHE A 90 1.38 -9.67 -22.82
C PHE A 90 -0.14 -9.58 -22.63
N ASP A 91 -0.86 -10.52 -23.24
CA ASP A 91 -2.31 -10.56 -23.17
C ASP A 91 -2.78 -11.70 -22.23
N LEU A 92 -3.65 -11.35 -21.29
CA LEU A 92 -4.23 -12.29 -20.36
C LEU A 92 -5.64 -12.68 -20.85
N PRO A 93 -5.94 -13.98 -20.97
CA PRO A 93 -7.30 -14.45 -21.25
C PRO A 93 -8.31 -13.91 -20.23
N ASN A 94 -9.53 -13.65 -20.69
CA ASN A 94 -10.56 -13.05 -19.84
C ASN A 94 -10.93 -13.90 -18.62
N ASP A 95 -10.98 -15.22 -18.76
CA ASP A 95 -11.22 -16.17 -17.66
C ASP A 95 -10.12 -16.10 -16.58
N VAL A 96 -8.87 -15.94 -17.00
CA VAL A 96 -7.73 -15.74 -16.09
C VAL A 96 -7.84 -14.38 -15.39
N CYS A 97 -8.18 -13.31 -16.12
CA CYS A 97 -8.41 -11.98 -15.52
C CYS A 97 -9.52 -12.04 -14.48
N THR A 98 -10.64 -12.69 -14.80
CA THR A 98 -11.76 -12.88 -13.87
C THR A 98 -11.31 -13.63 -12.63
N PHE A 99 -10.61 -14.76 -12.80
CA PHE A 99 -10.10 -15.55 -11.70
C PHE A 99 -9.18 -14.74 -10.76
N ILE A 100 -8.26 -13.94 -11.33
CA ILE A 100 -7.37 -13.08 -10.54
C ILE A 100 -8.20 -12.02 -9.80
N ALA A 101 -9.14 -11.34 -10.46
CA ALA A 101 -9.96 -10.30 -9.86
C ALA A 101 -10.86 -10.80 -8.72
N GLU A 102 -11.33 -12.05 -8.77
CA GLU A 102 -12.11 -12.68 -7.71
C GLU A 102 -11.27 -13.09 -6.50
N ASN A 103 -10.05 -13.56 -6.74
CA ASN A 103 -9.22 -14.15 -5.69
C ASN A 103 -8.22 -13.16 -5.07
N VAL A 104 -7.85 -12.08 -5.76
CA VAL A 104 -6.90 -11.05 -5.27
C VAL A 104 -7.64 -9.77 -4.97
N THR A 105 -8.21 -9.67 -3.77
CA THR A 105 -9.09 -8.56 -3.37
C THR A 105 -8.45 -7.60 -2.36
N SER A 106 -7.33 -7.95 -1.75
CA SER A 106 -6.78 -7.25 -0.58
C SER A 106 -6.22 -5.86 -0.90
N ASN A 107 -5.47 -5.70 -1.98
CA ASN A 107 -4.95 -4.39 -2.40
C ASN A 107 -4.45 -4.40 -3.84
N VAL A 108 -4.34 -3.19 -4.44
CA VAL A 108 -3.89 -3.00 -5.83
C VAL A 108 -2.44 -3.43 -6.03
N ARG A 109 -1.57 -3.24 -5.03
CA ARG A 109 -0.15 -3.64 -5.14
C ARG A 109 0.00 -5.16 -5.29
N LEU A 110 -0.79 -5.91 -4.53
CA LEU A 110 -0.82 -7.37 -4.63
C LEU A 110 -1.39 -7.81 -5.98
N LEU A 111 -2.44 -7.14 -6.45
CA LEU A 111 -3.05 -7.39 -7.75
C LEU A 111 -2.03 -7.19 -8.90
N GLU A 112 -1.35 -6.05 -8.92
CA GLU A 112 -0.29 -5.78 -9.90
C GLU A 112 0.92 -6.71 -9.75
N GLY A 113 1.30 -7.06 -8.52
CA GLY A 113 2.37 -8.01 -8.22
C GLY A 113 2.04 -9.39 -8.76
N THR A 114 0.78 -9.83 -8.63
CA THR A 114 0.28 -11.08 -9.19
C THR A 114 0.41 -11.11 -10.70
N VAL A 115 -0.01 -10.06 -11.41
CA VAL A 115 0.12 -9.97 -12.87
C VAL A 115 1.59 -10.03 -13.32
N LYS A 116 2.49 -9.31 -12.62
CA LYS A 116 3.94 -9.36 -12.90
C LYS A 116 4.52 -10.76 -12.70
N LYS A 117 4.09 -11.47 -11.66
CA LYS A 117 4.58 -12.83 -11.37
C LYS A 117 4.08 -13.83 -12.40
N ILE A 118 2.81 -13.72 -12.81
CA ILE A 118 2.26 -14.57 -13.88
C ILE A 118 3.05 -14.38 -15.16
N ARG A 119 3.38 -13.13 -15.52
CA ARG A 119 4.26 -12.86 -16.65
C ARG A 119 5.60 -13.53 -16.52
N ALA A 120 6.25 -13.41 -15.36
CA ALA A 120 7.54 -14.04 -15.15
C ALA A 120 7.52 -15.57 -15.33
N TYR A 121 6.49 -16.24 -14.82
CA TYR A 121 6.30 -17.67 -15.06
C TYR A 121 5.99 -18.01 -16.52
N HIS A 122 5.24 -17.17 -17.21
CA HIS A 122 5.00 -17.35 -18.63
C HIS A 122 6.29 -17.23 -19.44
N ASP A 123 7.10 -16.21 -19.16
CA ASP A 123 8.33 -15.93 -19.91
C ASP A 123 9.48 -16.92 -19.58
N LEU A 124 9.60 -17.37 -18.31
CA LEU A 124 10.69 -18.22 -17.85
C LEU A 124 10.40 -19.71 -17.96
N ASP A 125 9.20 -20.12 -17.61
CA ASP A 125 8.79 -21.52 -17.52
C ASP A 125 7.88 -21.95 -18.68
N ASN A 126 7.64 -21.08 -19.68
CA ASN A 126 6.65 -21.26 -20.73
C ASN A 126 5.28 -21.71 -20.20
N MET A 127 4.89 -21.18 -19.03
CA MET A 127 3.64 -21.54 -18.38
C MET A 127 2.46 -21.07 -19.26
N GLU A 128 1.58 -22.01 -19.62
CA GLU A 128 0.33 -21.65 -20.27
C GLU A 128 -0.55 -20.79 -19.35
N LEU A 129 -1.14 -19.73 -19.93
CA LEU A 129 -2.02 -18.79 -19.24
C LEU A 129 -3.44 -19.36 -19.07
N THR A 130 -3.55 -20.39 -18.23
CA THR A 130 -4.80 -21.07 -17.89
C THR A 130 -5.13 -20.88 -16.40
N VAL A 131 -6.42 -20.91 -16.07
CA VAL A 131 -6.89 -20.76 -14.67
C VAL A 131 -6.20 -21.74 -13.71
N PRO A 132 -6.03 -23.06 -14.03
CA PRO A 132 -5.34 -24.00 -13.13
C PRO A 132 -3.89 -23.62 -12.84
N ASN A 133 -3.14 -23.21 -13.86
CA ASN A 133 -1.73 -22.83 -13.71
C ASN A 133 -1.58 -21.53 -12.91
N VAL A 134 -2.42 -20.54 -13.22
CA VAL A 134 -2.45 -19.27 -12.49
C VAL A 134 -2.89 -19.46 -11.04
N SER A 135 -3.87 -20.34 -10.79
CA SER A 135 -4.29 -20.69 -9.42
C SER A 135 -3.14 -21.25 -8.59
N ARG A 136 -2.32 -22.13 -9.17
CA ARG A 136 -1.12 -22.66 -8.49
C ARG A 136 -0.12 -21.54 -8.17
N ALA A 137 0.18 -20.70 -9.16
CA ALA A 137 1.10 -19.58 -8.99
C ALA A 137 0.63 -18.59 -7.90
N ILE A 138 -0.67 -18.32 -7.80
CA ILE A 138 -1.26 -17.44 -6.78
C ILE A 138 -1.20 -18.11 -5.40
N LYS A 139 -1.52 -19.39 -5.27
CA LYS A 139 -1.44 -20.13 -3.99
C LYS A 139 -0.04 -20.08 -3.39
N ASP A 140 0.99 -20.22 -4.20
CA ASP A 140 2.38 -20.14 -3.77
C ASP A 140 2.73 -18.74 -3.24
N MET A 141 2.11 -17.67 -3.78
CA MET A 141 2.27 -16.32 -3.25
C MET A 141 1.66 -16.16 -1.87
N TYR A 142 0.40 -16.60 -1.70
CA TYR A 142 -0.30 -16.50 -0.42
C TYR A 142 0.35 -17.35 0.68
N ASN A 143 0.88 -18.51 0.33
CA ASN A 143 1.60 -19.36 1.28
C ASN A 143 2.93 -18.73 1.70
N LYS A 144 3.66 -18.06 0.80
CA LYS A 144 4.85 -17.30 1.15
C LYS A 144 4.54 -16.09 2.03
N GLU A 145 3.54 -15.27 1.67
CA GLU A 145 3.13 -14.13 2.50
C GLU A 145 2.63 -14.56 3.89
N LYS A 146 1.90 -15.69 3.98
CA LYS A 146 1.51 -16.26 5.27
C LYS A 146 2.71 -16.76 6.07
N ALA A 147 3.69 -17.39 5.42
CA ALA A 147 4.90 -17.86 6.09
C ALA A 147 5.79 -16.70 6.57
N GLU A 148 5.86 -15.59 5.81
CA GLU A 148 6.61 -14.39 6.21
C GLU A 148 5.88 -13.58 7.30
N ASN A 149 4.56 -13.66 7.37
CA ASN A 149 3.73 -12.98 8.38
C ASN A 149 3.35 -13.87 9.58
N LEU A 150 3.74 -15.14 9.60
CA LEU A 150 3.58 -15.97 10.79
C LEU A 150 4.51 -15.45 11.89
N PRO A 151 3.97 -15.12 13.06
CA PRO A 151 4.79 -14.67 14.15
C PRO A 151 5.78 -15.80 14.51
N THR A 152 7.07 -15.47 14.50
CA THR A 152 8.10 -16.43 14.91
C THR A 152 7.89 -16.80 16.40
N PRO A 153 8.28 -18.01 16.84
CA PRO A 153 8.21 -18.39 18.25
C PRO A 153 8.81 -17.34 19.17
N SER A 154 9.94 -16.74 18.81
CA SER A 154 10.61 -15.68 19.57
C SER A 154 9.75 -14.43 19.70
N LEU A 155 9.00 -14.06 18.67
CA LEU A 155 8.12 -12.89 18.66
C LEU A 155 6.87 -13.14 19.53
N ILE A 156 6.28 -14.35 19.43
CA ILE A 156 5.16 -14.76 20.29
C ILE A 156 5.59 -14.75 21.75
N ILE A 157 6.74 -15.35 22.05
CA ILE A 157 7.29 -15.42 23.40
C ILE A 157 7.54 -14.02 23.95
N GLY A 158 8.13 -13.11 23.13
CA GLY A 158 8.37 -11.72 23.52
C GLY A 158 7.08 -10.94 23.82
N GLU A 159 6.04 -11.08 23.00
CA GLU A 159 4.75 -10.43 23.22
C GLU A 159 4.00 -10.98 24.44
N VAL A 160 4.00 -12.30 24.62
CA VAL A 160 3.41 -12.95 25.81
C VAL A 160 4.14 -12.51 27.08
N SER A 161 5.48 -12.49 27.08
CA SER A 161 6.27 -12.04 28.23
C SER A 161 5.98 -10.58 28.58
N ARG A 162 5.82 -9.71 27.58
CA ARG A 162 5.47 -8.31 27.79
C ARG A 162 4.06 -8.15 28.34
N PHE A 163 3.10 -8.92 27.80
CA PHE A 163 1.70 -8.85 28.23
C PHE A 163 1.51 -9.31 29.68
N TYR A 164 2.19 -10.39 30.07
CA TYR A 164 2.11 -10.93 31.43
C TYR A 164 3.19 -10.36 32.37
N ASN A 165 4.03 -9.44 31.87
CA ASN A 165 5.14 -8.84 32.63
C ASN A 165 6.03 -9.89 33.33
N CYS A 166 6.28 -11.04 32.63
CA CYS A 166 7.07 -12.15 33.13
C CYS A 166 8.44 -12.21 32.45
N LEU A 167 9.48 -12.53 33.20
CA LEU A 167 10.82 -12.76 32.68
C LEU A 167 10.89 -14.16 32.03
N LEU A 168 11.35 -14.22 30.79
CA LEU A 168 11.68 -15.47 30.15
C LEU A 168 13.00 -16.00 30.70
N TYR A 169 12.92 -17.09 31.41
CA TYR A 169 14.08 -17.91 31.67
C TYR A 169 14.37 -18.75 30.43
N THR A 170 15.30 -18.31 29.56
CA THR A 170 15.95 -19.24 28.63
C THR A 170 16.90 -20.08 29.45
N SER A 171 16.53 -21.32 29.74
CA SER A 171 17.51 -22.30 30.21
C SER A 171 18.40 -22.62 29.03
N ASP A 172 19.57 -21.98 28.94
CA ASP A 172 20.70 -22.55 28.20
C ASP A 172 21.04 -23.87 28.92
N ALA A 173 20.52 -24.95 28.38
CA ALA A 173 20.95 -26.29 28.77
C ALA A 173 21.99 -26.74 27.74
N ALA A 174 23.24 -26.72 28.22
CA ALA A 174 24.43 -27.48 27.84
C ALA A 174 24.49 -28.10 26.44
#